data_56ddb0728dfa60fb8b48e70520b52970
#
_entry.id   56ddb0728dfa60fb8b48e70520b52970
#
_cell.length_a   1.000
_cell.length_b   1.000
_cell.length_c   1.000
_cell.angle_alpha   90.00
_cell.angle_beta   90.00
_cell.angle_gamma   90.00
#
_symmetry.space_group_name_H-M   'P 1'
#
loop_
_entity.id
_entity.type
_entity.pdbx_description
1 polymer ?
#
loop_
_entity_poly.entity_id
_entity_poly.type
_entity_poly.pdbx_seq_one_letter_code
_entity_poly.pdbx_strand_id
1 'polypeptide(L)'
;IAVIGSGTARALEAHGMYAELMPEVYDGEHLGAALGEVLSDEHILIPRAKIGNPELIREIKKRSEAVIEDLPIYDTHYEAYGFINYQEEFEQGKTDYVMFTSASTVRGFAQAAKGLDFSKVQALCIGKQTKAAADHYGMQTFMAEQPTLEAMVALVKERKRTW
;
A
#
# COMPACT_ATOMS: atom_id res chain seq x y z
N ILE A 1 18.91 -3.38 9.99
CA ILE A 1 17.44 -3.30 9.84
C ILE A 1 17.12 -2.66 8.50
N ALA A 2 16.19 -3.24 7.74
CA ALA A 2 15.73 -2.71 6.47
C ALA A 2 14.21 -2.45 6.50
N VAL A 3 13.77 -1.37 5.85
CA VAL A 3 12.35 -0.97 5.81
C VAL A 3 11.93 -0.56 4.40
N ILE A 4 10.65 -0.74 4.08
CA ILE A 4 10.14 -0.33 2.77
C ILE A 4 10.01 1.19 2.66
N GLY A 5 9.65 1.89 3.74
CA GLY A 5 9.36 3.32 3.63
C GLY A 5 9.48 4.10 4.94
N SER A 6 9.43 5.42 4.81
CA SER A 6 9.67 6.39 5.88
C SER A 6 8.72 6.27 7.08
N GLY A 7 7.50 5.76 6.90
CA GLY A 7 6.57 5.53 8.01
C GLY A 7 7.10 4.52 9.01
N THR A 8 7.61 3.37 8.50
CA THR A 8 8.22 2.33 9.34
C THR A 8 9.55 2.81 9.94
N ALA A 9 10.37 3.56 9.17
CA ALA A 9 11.62 4.12 9.67
C ALA A 9 11.36 5.02 10.90
N ARG A 10 10.42 5.97 10.80
CA ARG A 10 10.05 6.85 11.93
C ARG A 10 9.52 6.08 13.14
N ALA A 11 8.75 5.01 12.90
CA ALA A 11 8.25 4.18 14.01
C ALA A 11 9.41 3.47 14.74
N LEU A 12 10.42 2.98 14.02
CA LEU A 12 11.63 2.40 14.60
C LEU A 12 12.43 3.44 15.40
N GLU A 13 12.62 4.63 14.85
CA GLU A 13 13.34 5.74 15.50
C GLU A 13 12.70 6.11 16.86
N ALA A 14 11.35 6.11 16.93
CA ALA A 14 10.63 6.36 18.18
C ALA A 14 10.93 5.32 19.28
N HIS A 15 11.45 4.14 18.88
CA HIS A 15 11.89 3.08 19.77
C HIS A 15 13.43 2.95 19.88
N GLY A 16 14.16 3.93 19.39
CA GLY A 16 15.64 3.95 19.44
C GLY A 16 16.32 2.99 18.47
N MET A 17 15.59 2.54 17.43
CA MET A 17 16.11 1.68 16.36
C MET A 17 16.19 2.47 15.06
N TYR A 18 17.17 2.15 14.20
CA TYR A 18 17.38 2.87 12.95
C TYR A 18 17.40 1.90 11.77
N ALA A 19 16.77 2.31 10.69
CA ALA A 19 16.85 1.59 9.42
C ALA A 19 18.20 1.90 8.76
N GLU A 20 18.95 0.86 8.42
CA GLU A 20 20.21 0.94 7.68
C GLU A 20 19.99 0.93 6.17
N LEU A 21 18.87 0.33 5.74
CA LEU A 21 18.49 0.24 4.34
C LEU A 21 17.03 0.63 4.14
N MET A 22 16.80 1.58 3.25
CA MET A 22 15.47 1.96 2.77
C MET A 22 15.59 2.29 1.27
N PRO A 23 14.77 1.70 0.38
CA PRO A 23 14.85 1.96 -1.04
C PRO A 23 14.32 3.35 -1.38
N GLU A 24 14.72 3.91 -2.52
CA GLU A 24 14.19 5.17 -3.03
C GLU A 24 12.70 5.05 -3.43
N VAL A 25 12.32 3.91 -3.99
CA VAL A 25 10.93 3.57 -4.32
C VAL A 25 10.37 2.65 -3.23
N TYR A 26 9.33 3.10 -2.54
CA TYR A 26 8.77 2.44 -1.35
C TYR A 26 7.89 1.23 -1.72
N ASP A 27 8.53 0.18 -2.23
CA ASP A 27 7.85 -1.09 -2.50
C ASP A 27 8.75 -2.30 -2.20
N GLY A 28 8.12 -3.49 -2.21
CA GLY A 28 8.83 -4.74 -1.89
C GLY A 28 9.81 -5.17 -2.96
N GLU A 29 9.60 -4.78 -4.22
CA GLU A 29 10.49 -5.10 -5.33
C GLU A 29 11.84 -4.39 -5.15
N HIS A 30 11.80 -3.07 -4.93
CA HIS A 30 13.01 -2.25 -4.77
C HIS A 30 13.75 -2.57 -3.47
N LEU A 31 13.03 -2.80 -2.36
CA LEU A 31 13.68 -3.26 -1.13
C LEU A 31 14.32 -4.63 -1.31
N GLY A 32 13.63 -5.56 -1.98
CA GLY A 32 14.16 -6.90 -2.26
C GLY A 32 15.40 -6.87 -3.14
N ALA A 33 15.41 -6.01 -4.16
CA ALA A 33 16.58 -5.79 -5.01
C ALA A 33 17.77 -5.24 -4.22
N ALA A 34 17.56 -4.18 -3.44
CA ALA A 34 18.60 -3.56 -2.62
C ALA A 34 19.17 -4.51 -1.56
N LEU A 35 18.31 -5.30 -0.90
CA LEU A 35 18.75 -6.34 0.02
C LEU A 35 19.56 -7.43 -0.70
N GLY A 36 19.11 -7.90 -1.85
CA GLY A 36 19.81 -8.94 -2.60
C GLY A 36 21.18 -8.53 -3.11
N GLU A 37 21.47 -7.24 -3.21
CA GLU A 37 22.80 -6.72 -3.57
C GLU A 37 23.78 -6.70 -2.40
N VAL A 38 23.29 -6.59 -1.16
CA VAL A 38 24.14 -6.49 0.04
C VAL A 38 24.22 -7.78 0.85
N LEU A 39 23.31 -8.73 0.57
CA LEU A 39 23.24 -10.00 1.27
C LEU A 39 23.95 -11.10 0.47
N SER A 40 24.55 -12.06 1.19
CA SER A 40 25.17 -13.27 0.64
C SER A 40 24.41 -14.52 1.09
N ASP A 41 24.68 -14.98 2.32
CA ASP A 41 24.12 -16.19 2.93
C ASP A 41 23.55 -15.95 4.34
N GLU A 42 23.26 -14.67 4.65
CA GLU A 42 22.73 -14.30 5.96
C GLU A 42 21.32 -14.81 6.20
N HIS A 43 20.96 -14.91 7.49
CA HIS A 43 19.60 -15.21 7.92
C HIS A 43 18.79 -13.92 8.05
N ILE A 44 17.65 -13.88 7.38
CA ILE A 44 16.76 -12.72 7.37
C ILE A 44 15.42 -13.10 7.97
N LEU A 45 14.96 -12.33 8.95
CA LEU A 45 13.60 -12.38 9.47
C LEU A 45 12.77 -11.27 8.84
N ILE A 46 11.63 -11.62 8.23
CA ILE A 46 10.70 -10.67 7.62
C ILE A 46 9.36 -10.70 8.37
N PRO A 47 9.20 -9.88 9.44
CA PRO A 47 7.90 -9.75 10.11
C PRO A 47 6.96 -8.90 9.26
N ARG A 48 5.85 -9.47 8.80
CA ARG A 48 4.90 -8.80 7.90
C ARG A 48 3.48 -9.33 8.01
N ALA A 49 2.55 -8.75 7.24
CA ALA A 49 1.20 -9.29 7.10
C ALA A 49 1.23 -10.71 6.53
N LYS A 50 0.31 -11.57 6.99
CA LYS A 50 0.12 -12.93 6.48
C LYS A 50 -0.10 -12.97 4.96
N ILE A 51 -0.88 -12.02 4.44
CA ILE A 51 -1.06 -11.81 3.01
C ILE A 51 -0.16 -10.64 2.59
N GLY A 52 1.12 -10.93 2.30
CA GLY A 52 2.10 -9.96 1.83
C GLY A 52 2.37 -10.12 0.33
N ASN A 53 2.88 -9.05 -0.32
CA ASN A 53 3.35 -9.14 -1.69
C ASN A 53 4.59 -10.04 -1.76
N PRO A 54 4.63 -11.08 -2.63
CA PRO A 54 5.76 -11.99 -2.74
C PRO A 54 7.01 -11.38 -3.39
N GLU A 55 6.90 -10.20 -4.01
CA GLU A 55 7.99 -9.53 -4.75
C GLU A 55 9.26 -9.37 -3.91
N LEU A 56 9.13 -8.93 -2.65
CA LEU A 56 10.27 -8.76 -1.74
C LEU A 56 11.14 -10.03 -1.66
N ILE A 57 10.52 -11.15 -1.32
CA ILE A 57 11.23 -12.43 -1.16
C ILE A 57 11.79 -12.91 -2.50
N ARG A 58 11.02 -12.75 -3.57
CA ARG A 58 11.43 -13.15 -4.91
C ARG A 58 12.68 -12.40 -5.36
N GLU A 59 12.74 -11.09 -5.12
CA GLU A 59 13.87 -10.26 -5.52
C GLU A 59 15.13 -10.56 -4.70
N ILE A 60 15.00 -10.83 -3.39
CA ILE A 60 16.12 -11.28 -2.57
C ILE A 60 16.69 -12.61 -3.11
N LYS A 61 15.82 -13.60 -3.31
CA LYS A 61 16.22 -14.94 -3.78
C LYS A 61 16.81 -14.98 -5.19
N LYS A 62 16.60 -13.97 -6.00
CA LYS A 62 17.24 -13.84 -7.33
C LYS A 62 18.71 -13.46 -7.24
N ARG A 63 19.15 -12.84 -6.14
CA ARG A 63 20.43 -12.16 -6.03
C ARG A 63 21.31 -12.66 -4.89
N SER A 64 20.74 -13.40 -3.93
CA SER A 64 21.45 -13.90 -2.76
C SER A 64 21.00 -15.31 -2.37
N GLU A 65 21.85 -16.02 -1.66
CA GLU A 65 21.56 -17.33 -1.04
C GLU A 65 21.03 -17.17 0.41
N ALA A 66 20.58 -15.97 0.77
CA ALA A 66 20.08 -15.68 2.10
C ALA A 66 18.94 -16.61 2.54
N VAL A 67 19.01 -17.07 3.77
CA VAL A 67 17.97 -17.88 4.39
C VAL A 67 16.88 -16.98 4.91
N ILE A 68 15.68 -17.08 4.33
CA ILE A 68 14.57 -16.19 4.64
C ILE A 68 13.54 -16.87 5.52
N GLU A 69 13.30 -16.29 6.69
CA GLU A 69 12.17 -16.63 7.56
C GLU A 69 11.07 -15.56 7.40
N ASP A 70 10.00 -15.93 6.69
CA ASP A 70 8.82 -15.09 6.48
C ASP A 70 7.86 -15.27 7.66
N LEU A 71 7.83 -14.29 8.58
CA LEU A 71 7.08 -14.36 9.81
C LEU A 71 5.79 -13.54 9.72
N PRO A 72 4.61 -14.18 9.57
CA PRO A 72 3.34 -13.47 9.62
C PRO A 72 3.02 -13.05 11.06
N ILE A 73 3.03 -11.74 11.32
CA ILE A 73 2.75 -11.17 12.65
C ILE A 73 1.35 -10.57 12.78
N TYR A 74 0.63 -10.39 11.67
CA TYR A 74 -0.77 -9.97 11.67
C TYR A 74 -1.52 -10.46 10.44
N ASP A 75 -2.86 -10.51 10.55
CA ASP A 75 -3.75 -10.81 9.43
C ASP A 75 -4.69 -9.62 9.16
N THR A 76 -5.19 -9.54 7.93
CA THR A 76 -6.11 -8.47 7.52
C THR A 76 -7.53 -9.04 7.41
N HIS A 77 -8.42 -8.55 8.26
CA HIS A 77 -9.84 -8.85 8.20
C HIS A 77 -10.60 -7.66 7.60
N TYR A 78 -11.48 -7.93 6.65
CA TYR A 78 -12.34 -6.92 6.05
C TYR A 78 -13.69 -6.90 6.77
N GLU A 79 -14.03 -5.76 7.35
CA GLU A 79 -15.29 -5.55 8.02
C GLU A 79 -16.19 -4.63 7.17
N ALA A 80 -17.45 -5.01 7.01
CA ALA A 80 -18.46 -4.16 6.39
C ALA A 80 -19.29 -3.49 7.48
N TYR A 81 -19.21 -2.17 7.58
CA TYR A 81 -20.05 -1.40 8.50
C TYR A 81 -21.40 -1.13 7.84
N GLY A 82 -22.46 -1.80 8.32
CA GLY A 82 -23.80 -1.74 7.74
C GLY A 82 -24.54 -0.40 7.85
N PHE A 83 -23.90 0.63 8.48
CA PHE A 83 -24.49 1.96 8.62
C PHE A 83 -24.14 2.92 7.47
N ILE A 84 -23.28 2.51 6.52
CA ILE A 84 -22.95 3.33 5.34
C ILE A 84 -23.64 2.72 4.13
N ASN A 85 -24.54 3.49 3.51
CA ASN A 85 -25.08 3.17 2.20
C ASN A 85 -24.21 3.79 1.11
N TYR A 86 -23.18 3.04 0.67
CA TYR A 86 -22.24 3.51 -0.33
C TYR A 86 -22.92 3.90 -1.65
N GLN A 87 -23.95 3.19 -2.07
CA GLN A 87 -24.67 3.53 -3.30
C GLN A 87 -25.31 4.92 -3.18
N GLU A 88 -26.01 5.18 -2.09
CA GLU A 88 -26.62 6.49 -1.84
C GLU A 88 -25.59 7.62 -1.74
N GLU A 89 -24.45 7.38 -1.06
CA GLU A 89 -23.36 8.34 -0.92
C GLU A 89 -22.81 8.81 -2.28
N PHE A 90 -22.64 7.88 -3.22
CA PHE A 90 -22.14 8.20 -4.56
C PHE A 90 -23.23 8.76 -5.48
N GLU A 91 -24.45 8.25 -5.43
CA GLU A 91 -25.58 8.74 -6.25
C GLU A 91 -25.98 10.16 -5.89
N GLN A 92 -25.89 10.53 -4.62
CA GLN A 92 -26.19 11.89 -4.13
C GLN A 92 -25.00 12.86 -4.25
N GLY A 93 -23.86 12.42 -4.79
CA GLY A 93 -22.67 13.25 -4.94
C GLY A 93 -22.06 13.72 -3.61
N LYS A 94 -22.27 12.97 -2.52
CA LYS A 94 -21.71 13.31 -1.21
C LYS A 94 -20.23 12.97 -1.10
N THR A 95 -19.74 12.07 -1.97
CA THR A 95 -18.35 11.63 -2.00
C THR A 95 -17.72 11.91 -3.37
N ASP A 96 -16.76 12.81 -3.42
CA ASP A 96 -16.01 13.15 -4.65
C ASP A 96 -14.88 12.13 -4.90
N TYR A 97 -14.13 11.78 -3.84
CA TYR A 97 -12.94 10.93 -3.92
C TYR A 97 -12.90 9.90 -2.81
N VAL A 98 -12.30 8.74 -3.08
CA VAL A 98 -11.93 7.77 -2.07
C VAL A 98 -10.42 7.65 -2.03
N MET A 99 -9.81 7.86 -0.85
CA MET A 99 -8.37 7.78 -0.65
C MET A 99 -7.98 6.38 -0.15
N PHE A 100 -7.10 5.72 -0.88
CA PHE A 100 -6.60 4.40 -0.55
C PHE A 100 -5.11 4.42 -0.22
N THR A 101 -4.77 4.03 0.99
CA THR A 101 -3.39 3.99 1.49
C THR A 101 -2.74 2.61 1.34
N SER A 102 -3.47 1.61 0.84
CA SER A 102 -2.95 0.27 0.55
C SER A 102 -3.88 -0.50 -0.37
N ALA A 103 -3.36 -1.56 -1.00
CA ALA A 103 -4.18 -2.47 -1.80
C ALA A 103 -5.21 -3.23 -0.95
N SER A 104 -4.96 -3.44 0.35
CA SER A 104 -5.93 -4.06 1.26
C SER A 104 -7.12 -3.15 1.54
N THR A 105 -6.91 -1.83 1.66
CA THR A 105 -8.02 -0.87 1.84
C THR A 105 -8.93 -0.81 0.60
N VAL A 106 -8.36 -0.93 -0.61
CA VAL A 106 -9.15 -1.05 -1.85
C VAL A 106 -10.02 -2.30 -1.81
N ARG A 107 -9.45 -3.46 -1.47
CA ARG A 107 -10.20 -4.72 -1.37
C ARG A 107 -11.29 -4.68 -0.30
N GLY A 108 -10.98 -4.10 0.86
CA GLY A 108 -11.96 -3.91 1.94
C GLY A 108 -13.13 -3.02 1.51
N PHE A 109 -12.84 -1.90 0.85
CA PHE A 109 -13.87 -1.02 0.30
C PHE A 109 -14.73 -1.73 -0.75
N ALA A 110 -14.12 -2.44 -1.69
CA ALA A 110 -14.83 -3.17 -2.73
C ALA A 110 -15.76 -4.25 -2.16
N GLN A 111 -15.33 -4.91 -1.07
CA GLN A 111 -16.18 -5.87 -0.36
C GLN A 111 -17.33 -5.19 0.39
N ALA A 112 -17.07 -4.07 1.07
CA ALA A 112 -18.07 -3.33 1.83
C ALA A 112 -19.09 -2.63 0.92
N ALA A 113 -18.64 -2.09 -0.22
CA ALA A 113 -19.45 -1.38 -1.21
C ALA A 113 -19.97 -2.32 -2.32
N LYS A 114 -20.22 -3.60 -2.01
CA LYS A 114 -20.72 -4.59 -2.98
C LYS A 114 -22.02 -4.12 -3.61
N GLY A 115 -22.04 -4.06 -4.95
CA GLY A 115 -23.18 -3.56 -5.75
C GLY A 115 -23.01 -2.12 -6.24
N LEU A 116 -21.99 -1.38 -5.75
CA LEU A 116 -21.64 -0.07 -6.29
C LEU A 116 -21.04 -0.22 -7.70
N ASP A 117 -21.39 0.69 -8.60
CA ASP A 117 -20.71 0.85 -9.89
C ASP A 117 -19.34 1.53 -9.66
N PHE A 118 -18.28 0.73 -9.59
CA PHE A 118 -16.93 1.22 -9.30
C PHE A 118 -16.36 2.14 -10.37
N SER A 119 -16.92 2.17 -11.60
CA SER A 119 -16.51 3.12 -12.63
C SER A 119 -16.78 4.58 -12.25
N LYS A 120 -17.68 4.82 -11.30
CA LYS A 120 -18.02 6.13 -10.75
C LYS A 120 -17.10 6.55 -9.59
N VAL A 121 -16.27 5.64 -9.07
CA VAL A 121 -15.38 5.90 -7.94
C VAL A 121 -14.09 6.52 -8.41
N GLN A 122 -13.81 7.75 -7.99
CA GLN A 122 -12.53 8.40 -8.18
C GLN A 122 -11.57 8.00 -7.03
N ALA A 123 -10.65 7.08 -7.34
CA ALA A 123 -9.75 6.47 -6.38
C ALA A 123 -8.39 7.20 -6.35
N LEU A 124 -8.07 7.84 -5.24
CA LEU A 124 -6.75 8.44 -5.01
C LEU A 124 -5.86 7.40 -4.31
N CYS A 125 -4.82 6.97 -4.98
CA CYS A 125 -3.97 5.86 -4.57
C CYS A 125 -2.60 6.35 -4.11
N ILE A 126 -2.14 5.84 -2.96
CA ILE A 126 -0.84 6.24 -2.39
C ILE A 126 0.35 5.76 -3.24
N GLY A 127 0.19 4.68 -4.00
CA GLY A 127 1.28 4.13 -4.81
C GLY A 127 0.81 3.06 -5.79
N LYS A 128 1.74 2.51 -6.56
CA LYS A 128 1.51 1.59 -7.70
C LYS A 128 0.66 0.36 -7.32
N GLN A 129 0.96 -0.30 -6.20
CA GLN A 129 0.25 -1.50 -5.75
C GLN A 129 -1.23 -1.21 -5.42
N THR A 130 -1.47 -0.05 -4.80
CA THR A 130 -2.82 0.41 -4.46
C THR A 130 -3.59 0.77 -5.72
N LYS A 131 -2.93 1.48 -6.67
CA LYS A 131 -3.50 1.83 -7.96
C LYS A 131 -3.88 0.57 -8.74
N ALA A 132 -2.99 -0.40 -8.87
CA ALA A 132 -3.26 -1.65 -9.57
C ALA A 132 -4.47 -2.42 -8.96
N ALA A 133 -4.60 -2.39 -7.63
CA ALA A 133 -5.76 -2.97 -6.97
C ALA A 133 -7.07 -2.23 -7.31
N ALA A 134 -7.05 -0.90 -7.37
CA ALA A 134 -8.22 -0.09 -7.72
C ALA A 134 -8.60 -0.22 -9.23
N ASP A 135 -7.60 -0.26 -10.11
CA ASP A 135 -7.78 -0.53 -11.55
C ASP A 135 -8.47 -1.89 -11.78
N HIS A 136 -8.10 -2.91 -11.00
CA HIS A 136 -8.72 -4.24 -11.08
C HIS A 136 -10.24 -4.21 -10.85
N TYR A 137 -10.74 -3.31 -10.01
CA TYR A 137 -12.17 -3.10 -9.77
C TYR A 137 -12.82 -2.11 -10.76
N GLY A 138 -12.07 -1.56 -11.72
CA GLY A 138 -12.60 -0.61 -12.71
C GLY A 138 -12.79 0.81 -12.19
N MET A 139 -12.14 1.19 -11.09
CA MET A 139 -12.20 2.54 -10.54
C MET A 139 -11.43 3.54 -11.43
N GLN A 140 -11.80 4.81 -11.40
CA GLN A 140 -11.03 5.89 -12.01
C GLN A 140 -9.86 6.25 -11.08
N THR A 141 -8.64 5.86 -11.45
CA THR A 141 -7.49 5.89 -10.54
C THR A 141 -6.56 7.07 -10.77
N PHE A 142 -6.12 7.67 -9.68
CA PHE A 142 -5.11 8.73 -9.64
C PHE A 142 -4.08 8.37 -8.59
N MET A 143 -2.80 8.52 -8.89
CA MET A 143 -1.72 8.14 -8.00
C MET A 143 -0.99 9.38 -7.49
N ALA A 144 -0.68 9.41 -6.19
CA ALA A 144 0.16 10.43 -5.59
C ALA A 144 1.60 10.37 -6.15
N GLU A 145 2.25 11.52 -6.28
CA GLU A 145 3.65 11.60 -6.76
C GLU A 145 4.64 10.92 -5.81
N GLN A 146 4.36 11.00 -4.52
CA GLN A 146 5.12 10.35 -3.46
C GLN A 146 4.20 9.50 -2.60
N PRO A 147 4.66 8.36 -2.07
CA PRO A 147 3.83 7.46 -1.26
C PRO A 147 3.66 7.98 0.18
N THR A 148 3.15 9.20 0.32
CA THR A 148 2.90 9.88 1.59
C THR A 148 1.46 10.42 1.66
N LEU A 149 0.94 10.60 2.87
CA LEU A 149 -0.39 11.18 3.07
C LEU A 149 -0.44 12.64 2.62
N GLU A 150 0.65 13.38 2.82
CA GLU A 150 0.78 14.77 2.38
C GLU A 150 0.65 14.89 0.86
N ALA A 151 1.29 14.00 0.10
CA ALA A 151 1.18 13.96 -1.36
C ALA A 151 -0.24 13.58 -1.82
N MET A 152 -0.93 12.68 -1.12
CA MET A 152 -2.33 12.37 -1.39
C MET A 152 -3.24 13.57 -1.16
N VAL A 153 -3.02 14.33 -0.08
CA VAL A 153 -3.78 15.57 0.20
C VAL A 153 -3.48 16.64 -0.86
N ALA A 154 -2.23 16.77 -1.32
CA ALA A 154 -1.87 17.68 -2.41
C ALA A 154 -2.61 17.31 -3.71
N LEU A 155 -2.68 16.04 -4.05
CA LEU A 155 -3.41 15.53 -5.21
C LEU A 155 -4.91 15.89 -5.16
N VAL A 156 -5.57 15.81 -3.99
CA VAL A 156 -6.96 16.26 -3.82
C VAL A 156 -7.10 17.76 -4.13
N LYS A 157 -6.19 18.59 -3.58
CA LYS A 157 -6.23 20.04 -3.77
C LYS A 157 -6.02 20.46 -5.23
N GLU A 158 -5.12 19.80 -5.92
CA GLU A 158 -4.86 20.01 -7.33
C GLU A 158 -6.09 19.72 -8.17
N ARG A 159 -6.71 18.56 -7.94
CA ARG A 159 -7.90 18.14 -8.67
C ARG A 159 -9.13 19.01 -8.40
N LYS A 160 -9.30 19.55 -7.19
CA LYS A 160 -10.39 20.50 -6.89
C LYS A 160 -10.23 21.86 -7.57
N ARG A 161 -9.03 22.23 -8.00
CA ARG A 161 -8.78 23.50 -8.73
C ARG A 161 -9.12 23.43 -10.22
N THR A 162 -9.38 22.24 -10.74
CA THR A 162 -9.67 21.98 -12.16
C THR A 162 -11.17 21.87 -12.47
N TRP A 163 -12.04 22.22 -11.50
CA TRP A 163 -13.51 22.28 -11.66
C TRP A 163 -14.01 23.72 -11.67
#